data_e1ca6dea186c79769757edfee468a724
#
_entry.id   e1ca6dea186c79769757edfee468a724
#
_cell.length_a   1.000
_cell.length_b   1.000
_cell.length_c   1.000
_cell.angle_alpha   90.00
_cell.angle_beta   90.00
_cell.angle_gamma   90.00
#
_symmetry.space_group_name_H-M   'P 1'
#
loop_
_entity.id
_entity.type
_entity.pdbx_description
1 polymer ?
#
loop_
_entity_poly.entity_id
_entity_poly.type
_entity_poly.pdbx_seq_one_letter_code
_entity_poly.pdbx_strand_id
1 'polypeptide(L)'
;MTRTGPVVLLGARDDAHVLEVARRLRAEDVDTVVVDTRAFPEQTRLSLTESLDGIVVDGREVGRPAAVYLRGLHAHPMAFGVDAQEAMDADWRTTLTAFREKSALLLGLLGRWERLGVPLYNPPSSDWCMHKPTQLAALQAKGLPVPRTLWTNDAEAVRRFAQEGRVAYKPVVGGAATRELTEADLTDERLAALSAAPVTFQELLPGESLRVYVLDGAVIASLRIVSSSLDFRQHEERIEQVTLPPEVARDCVKACEVLGLRWTGMDLKRGADGVPRILELNGSAMFLGFDARGGTDVAGHLTRALARHARGG
;
A
#
# COMPACT_ATOMS: atom_id res chain seq x y z
N MET A 1 1.33 -2.80 36.64
CA MET A 1 1.48 -2.57 35.19
C MET A 1 0.45 -3.43 34.48
N THR A 2 -0.60 -2.83 33.92
CA THR A 2 -1.57 -3.54 33.11
C THR A 2 -0.80 -4.07 31.89
N ARG A 3 -0.80 -5.37 31.71
CA ARG A 3 -0.16 -6.03 30.57
C ARG A 3 -0.83 -5.47 29.30
N THR A 4 -0.09 -4.73 28.47
CA THR A 4 -0.56 -4.31 27.15
C THR A 4 -0.82 -5.58 26.32
N GLY A 5 -1.86 -5.55 25.47
CA GLY A 5 -2.19 -6.72 24.63
C GLY A 5 -1.08 -7.07 23.64
N PRO A 6 -1.23 -8.17 22.89
CA PRO A 6 -0.26 -8.56 21.88
C PRO A 6 -0.22 -7.60 20.69
N VAL A 7 0.84 -7.65 19.89
CA VAL A 7 0.85 -7.10 18.55
C VAL A 7 0.16 -8.09 17.61
N VAL A 8 -0.84 -7.61 16.88
CA VAL A 8 -1.58 -8.42 15.89
C VAL A 8 -1.09 -8.11 14.49
N LEU A 9 -0.73 -9.14 13.74
CA LEU A 9 -0.35 -9.05 12.33
C LEU A 9 -1.47 -9.64 11.48
N LEU A 10 -2.06 -8.83 10.60
CA LEU A 10 -3.11 -9.26 9.66
C LEU A 10 -2.50 -9.43 8.27
N GLY A 11 -2.46 -10.65 7.75
CA GLY A 11 -1.87 -10.96 6.46
C GLY A 11 -1.77 -12.46 6.24
N ALA A 12 -1.29 -12.91 5.08
CA ALA A 12 -1.02 -14.31 4.85
C ALA A 12 0.15 -14.80 5.72
N ARG A 13 0.00 -15.96 6.32
CA ARG A 13 1.00 -16.52 7.25
C ARG A 13 2.34 -16.82 6.58
N ASP A 14 2.35 -17.03 5.26
CA ASP A 14 3.53 -17.27 4.43
C ASP A 14 4.04 -15.99 3.71
N ASP A 15 3.41 -14.83 3.89
CA ASP A 15 3.95 -13.56 3.38
C ASP A 15 5.28 -13.26 4.06
N ALA A 16 6.33 -13.06 3.26
CA ALA A 16 7.68 -12.85 3.76
C ALA A 16 7.79 -11.64 4.73
N HIS A 17 7.00 -10.58 4.51
CA HIS A 17 6.97 -9.40 5.38
C HIS A 17 6.31 -9.70 6.73
N VAL A 18 5.22 -10.49 6.73
CA VAL A 18 4.56 -10.96 7.97
C VAL A 18 5.51 -11.84 8.77
N LEU A 19 6.16 -12.79 8.08
CA LEU A 19 7.14 -13.71 8.71
C LEU A 19 8.31 -12.94 9.35
N GLU A 20 8.89 -11.99 8.63
CA GLU A 20 10.05 -11.24 9.14
C GLU A 20 9.67 -10.33 10.31
N VAL A 21 8.55 -9.60 10.23
CA VAL A 21 8.07 -8.77 11.33
C VAL A 21 7.74 -9.63 12.55
N ALA A 22 7.04 -10.77 12.38
CA ALA A 22 6.73 -11.69 13.46
C ALA A 22 8.00 -12.28 14.11
N ARG A 23 8.99 -12.68 13.30
CA ARG A 23 10.27 -13.20 13.78
C ARG A 23 11.01 -12.17 14.63
N ARG A 24 11.10 -10.92 14.18
CA ARG A 24 11.78 -9.84 14.93
C ARG A 24 11.04 -9.48 16.22
N LEU A 25 9.72 -9.38 16.21
CA LEU A 25 8.92 -9.11 17.42
C LEU A 25 9.14 -10.21 18.47
N ARG A 26 9.12 -11.49 18.07
CA ARG A 26 9.37 -12.62 18.97
C ARG A 26 10.79 -12.62 19.51
N ALA A 27 11.78 -12.24 18.71
CA ALA A 27 13.16 -12.11 19.15
C ALA A 27 13.36 -11.01 20.22
N GLU A 28 12.41 -10.07 20.31
CA GLU A 28 12.33 -9.01 21.32
C GLU A 28 11.35 -9.34 22.47
N ASP A 29 10.92 -10.60 22.61
CA ASP A 29 9.96 -11.08 23.60
C ASP A 29 8.60 -10.35 23.57
N VAL A 30 8.21 -9.84 22.38
CA VAL A 30 6.92 -9.21 22.16
C VAL A 30 5.87 -10.27 21.82
N ASP A 31 4.81 -10.33 22.63
CA ASP A 31 3.68 -11.22 22.35
C ASP A 31 3.04 -10.86 21.01
N THR A 32 3.01 -11.84 20.10
CA THR A 32 2.65 -11.61 18.69
C THR A 32 1.65 -12.65 18.19
N VAL A 33 0.57 -12.19 17.59
CA VAL A 33 -0.47 -13.03 16.99
C VAL A 33 -0.56 -12.74 15.50
N VAL A 34 -0.50 -13.79 14.69
CA VAL A 34 -0.71 -13.70 13.24
C VAL A 34 -2.13 -14.21 12.93
N VAL A 35 -2.95 -13.37 12.35
CA VAL A 35 -4.25 -13.74 11.79
C VAL A 35 -4.04 -13.97 10.29
N ASP A 36 -4.09 -15.22 9.86
CA ASP A 36 -3.95 -15.56 8.45
C ASP A 36 -5.22 -15.18 7.69
N THR A 37 -5.18 -13.98 7.13
CA THR A 37 -6.33 -13.45 6.41
C THR A 37 -6.54 -14.12 5.05
N ARG A 38 -5.53 -14.76 4.46
CA ARG A 38 -5.71 -15.52 3.22
C ARG A 38 -6.38 -16.87 3.49
N ALA A 39 -5.94 -17.58 4.53
CA ALA A 39 -6.51 -18.85 4.94
C ALA A 39 -7.88 -18.72 5.65
N PHE A 40 -8.29 -17.52 6.05
CA PHE A 40 -9.61 -17.25 6.63
C PHE A 40 -10.70 -17.17 5.54
N PRO A 41 -11.87 -17.79 5.74
CA PRO A 41 -12.35 -18.54 6.92
C PRO A 41 -12.05 -20.03 6.91
N GLU A 42 -11.52 -20.61 5.85
CA GLU A 42 -11.46 -22.06 5.66
C GLU A 42 -10.53 -22.76 6.66
N GLN A 43 -9.33 -22.22 6.90
CA GLN A 43 -8.30 -22.84 7.72
C GLN A 43 -7.97 -22.03 8.99
N THR A 44 -8.31 -20.74 9.01
CA THR A 44 -8.18 -19.88 10.19
C THR A 44 -9.53 -19.67 10.83
N ARG A 45 -9.64 -20.01 12.13
CA ARG A 45 -10.84 -19.75 12.93
C ARG A 45 -10.72 -18.40 13.60
N LEU A 46 -11.66 -17.51 13.32
CA LEU A 46 -11.70 -16.17 13.92
C LEU A 46 -13.09 -15.92 14.49
N SER A 47 -13.14 -15.62 15.78
CA SER A 47 -14.37 -15.13 16.43
C SER A 47 -14.10 -13.76 17.02
N LEU A 48 -15.07 -12.88 16.93
CA LEU A 48 -15.04 -11.58 17.59
C LEU A 48 -15.70 -11.67 18.95
N THR A 49 -15.18 -10.98 19.96
CA THR A 49 -15.88 -10.82 21.24
C THR A 49 -17.12 -9.94 21.05
N GLU A 50 -18.13 -10.07 21.91
CA GLU A 50 -19.37 -9.28 21.82
C GLU A 50 -19.12 -7.76 21.84
N SER A 51 -18.12 -7.31 22.60
CA SER A 51 -17.71 -5.90 22.66
C SER A 51 -16.86 -5.46 21.46
N LEU A 52 -16.39 -6.41 20.64
CA LEU A 52 -15.40 -6.21 19.56
C LEU A 52 -14.07 -5.61 20.05
N ASP A 53 -13.75 -5.75 21.33
CA ASP A 53 -12.48 -5.26 21.89
C ASP A 53 -11.35 -6.25 21.65
N GLY A 54 -11.69 -7.55 21.58
CA GLY A 54 -10.80 -8.66 21.36
C GLY A 54 -11.32 -9.65 20.32
N ILE A 55 -10.49 -10.66 20.07
CA ILE A 55 -10.77 -11.77 19.15
C ILE A 55 -10.35 -13.09 19.75
N VAL A 56 -10.87 -14.18 19.22
CA VAL A 56 -10.36 -15.53 19.43
C VAL A 56 -9.83 -16.04 18.09
N VAL A 57 -8.55 -16.36 18.02
CA VAL A 57 -7.90 -16.86 16.80
C VAL A 57 -7.39 -18.27 17.07
N ASP A 58 -7.89 -19.25 16.32
CA ASP A 58 -7.51 -20.68 16.44
C ASP A 58 -7.56 -21.19 17.89
N GLY A 59 -8.57 -20.74 18.67
CA GLY A 59 -8.77 -21.07 20.05
C GLY A 59 -7.96 -20.24 21.07
N ARG A 60 -7.09 -19.35 20.63
CA ARG A 60 -6.37 -18.41 21.49
C ARG A 60 -7.18 -17.13 21.67
N GLU A 61 -7.48 -16.79 22.90
CA GLU A 61 -8.05 -15.49 23.24
C GLU A 61 -7.00 -14.38 23.10
N VAL A 62 -7.39 -13.33 22.39
CA VAL A 62 -6.62 -12.12 22.16
C VAL A 62 -7.49 -10.95 22.58
N GLY A 63 -7.14 -10.33 23.69
CA GLY A 63 -7.78 -9.09 24.14
C GLY A 63 -7.48 -7.93 23.21
N ARG A 64 -7.69 -6.70 23.68
CA ARG A 64 -7.37 -5.50 22.91
C ARG A 64 -5.89 -5.50 22.49
N PRO A 65 -5.57 -5.38 21.19
CA PRO A 65 -4.18 -5.36 20.73
C PRO A 65 -3.44 -4.11 21.22
N ALA A 66 -2.14 -4.25 21.45
CA ALA A 66 -1.25 -3.11 21.68
C ALA A 66 -1.00 -2.31 20.40
N ALA A 67 -0.90 -3.00 19.27
CA ALA A 67 -0.81 -2.42 17.94
C ALA A 67 -1.22 -3.45 16.89
N VAL A 68 -1.56 -2.98 15.69
CA VAL A 68 -1.91 -3.86 14.55
C VAL A 68 -1.08 -3.48 13.34
N TYR A 69 -0.41 -4.44 12.73
CA TYR A 69 0.19 -4.32 11.41
C TYR A 69 -0.72 -4.96 10.37
N LEU A 70 -1.23 -4.15 9.46
CA LEU A 70 -2.10 -4.58 8.36
C LEU A 70 -1.26 -4.77 7.09
N ARG A 71 -0.92 -6.02 6.79
CA ARG A 71 -0.22 -6.38 5.54
C ARG A 71 -1.20 -6.64 4.41
N GLY A 72 -2.34 -7.25 4.70
CA GLY A 72 -3.38 -7.48 3.71
C GLY A 72 -4.57 -8.18 4.31
N LEU A 73 -5.78 -7.87 3.81
CA LEU A 73 -7.02 -8.51 4.26
C LEU A 73 -7.40 -9.73 3.39
N HIS A 74 -6.87 -9.83 2.17
CA HIS A 74 -7.24 -10.88 1.21
C HIS A 74 -8.76 -11.03 1.06
N ALA A 75 -9.47 -9.90 1.12
CA ALA A 75 -10.93 -9.84 1.12
C ALA A 75 -11.52 -9.45 -0.23
N HIS A 76 -10.75 -9.58 -1.30
CA HIS A 76 -11.15 -9.33 -2.67
C HIS A 76 -10.65 -10.46 -3.58
N PRO A 77 -11.46 -10.94 -4.56
CA PRO A 77 -11.05 -12.05 -5.45
C PRO A 77 -9.74 -11.80 -6.20
N MET A 78 -9.45 -10.55 -6.51
CA MET A 78 -8.21 -10.14 -7.19
C MET A 78 -7.06 -9.78 -6.23
N ALA A 79 -7.20 -10.07 -4.93
CA ALA A 79 -6.13 -9.80 -3.96
C ALA A 79 -4.92 -10.69 -4.25
N PHE A 80 -3.71 -10.11 -4.11
CA PHE A 80 -2.47 -10.84 -4.33
C PHE A 80 -2.39 -12.09 -3.44
N GLY A 81 -2.05 -13.22 -4.05
CA GLY A 81 -1.95 -14.51 -3.35
C GLY A 81 -3.28 -15.21 -3.10
N VAL A 82 -4.39 -14.70 -3.63
CA VAL A 82 -5.69 -15.38 -3.63
C VAL A 82 -5.97 -15.88 -5.05
N ASP A 83 -5.96 -17.18 -5.22
CA ASP A 83 -6.46 -17.82 -6.44
C ASP A 83 -7.96 -18.08 -6.28
N ALA A 84 -8.75 -17.20 -6.84
CA ALA A 84 -10.21 -17.29 -6.80
C ALA A 84 -10.79 -17.85 -8.10
N GLN A 85 -9.96 -18.17 -9.11
CA GLN A 85 -10.47 -18.55 -10.42
C GLN A 85 -11.29 -19.84 -10.34
N GLU A 86 -10.74 -20.88 -9.72
CA GLU A 86 -11.43 -22.17 -9.57
C GLU A 86 -12.74 -22.03 -8.78
N ALA A 87 -12.73 -21.26 -7.69
CA ALA A 87 -13.93 -21.00 -6.89
C ALA A 87 -14.96 -20.18 -7.66
N MET A 88 -14.53 -19.21 -8.47
CA MET A 88 -15.40 -18.40 -9.31
C MET A 88 -16.01 -19.23 -10.44
N ASP A 89 -15.26 -20.15 -11.03
CA ASP A 89 -15.75 -21.05 -12.09
C ASP A 89 -16.78 -22.05 -11.53
N ALA A 90 -16.60 -22.51 -10.29
CA ALA A 90 -17.53 -23.41 -9.62
C ALA A 90 -18.83 -22.71 -9.18
N ASP A 91 -18.73 -21.64 -8.41
CA ASP A 91 -19.88 -20.83 -7.93
C ASP A 91 -19.46 -19.39 -7.63
N TRP A 92 -19.48 -18.53 -8.64
CA TRP A 92 -19.10 -17.13 -8.51
C TRP A 92 -19.95 -16.34 -7.50
N ARG A 93 -21.25 -16.67 -7.33
CA ARG A 93 -22.14 -15.95 -6.40
C ARG A 93 -21.74 -16.20 -4.96
N THR A 94 -21.58 -17.46 -4.60
CA THR A 94 -21.12 -17.86 -3.25
C THR A 94 -19.73 -17.29 -2.98
N THR A 95 -18.81 -17.38 -3.94
CA THR A 95 -17.45 -16.85 -3.81
C THR A 95 -17.45 -15.35 -3.56
N LEU A 96 -18.15 -14.55 -4.37
CA LEU A 96 -18.23 -13.10 -4.16
C LEU A 96 -18.91 -12.74 -2.83
N THR A 97 -19.96 -13.49 -2.43
CA THR A 97 -20.61 -13.29 -1.15
C THR A 97 -19.64 -13.55 0.00
N ALA A 98 -18.88 -14.65 -0.04
CA ALA A 98 -17.88 -14.98 0.98
C ALA A 98 -16.81 -13.86 1.13
N PHE A 99 -16.32 -13.30 0.02
CA PHE A 99 -15.39 -12.16 0.08
C PHE A 99 -16.02 -10.91 0.70
N ARG A 100 -17.30 -10.63 0.42
CA ARG A 100 -18.03 -9.50 1.02
C ARG A 100 -18.19 -9.67 2.52
N GLU A 101 -18.62 -10.84 2.98
CA GLU A 101 -18.79 -11.15 4.41
C GLU A 101 -17.46 -11.07 5.16
N LYS A 102 -16.40 -11.63 4.60
CA LYS A 102 -15.04 -11.55 5.12
C LYS A 102 -14.57 -10.09 5.25
N SER A 103 -14.78 -9.30 4.19
CA SER A 103 -14.42 -7.88 4.19
C SER A 103 -15.18 -7.12 5.27
N ALA A 104 -16.50 -7.30 5.36
CA ALA A 104 -17.33 -6.62 6.33
C ALA A 104 -16.92 -6.94 7.78
N LEU A 105 -16.64 -8.22 8.08
CA LEU A 105 -16.18 -8.65 9.40
C LEU A 105 -14.84 -7.99 9.78
N LEU A 106 -13.83 -8.11 8.91
CA LEU A 106 -12.47 -7.62 9.20
C LEU A 106 -12.41 -6.09 9.26
N LEU A 107 -13.09 -5.38 8.36
CA LEU A 107 -13.16 -3.92 8.38
C LEU A 107 -13.95 -3.41 9.58
N GLY A 108 -15.02 -4.09 9.98
CA GLY A 108 -15.78 -3.79 11.20
C GLY A 108 -14.92 -3.89 12.45
N LEU A 109 -14.12 -4.96 12.57
CA LEU A 109 -13.16 -5.14 13.66
C LEU A 109 -12.09 -4.04 13.68
N LEU A 110 -11.46 -3.78 12.54
CA LEU A 110 -10.43 -2.75 12.43
C LEU A 110 -10.97 -1.36 12.76
N GLY A 111 -12.18 -1.01 12.27
CA GLY A 111 -12.85 0.25 12.60
C GLY A 111 -13.19 0.38 14.08
N ARG A 112 -13.53 -0.72 14.75
CA ARG A 112 -13.71 -0.73 16.21
C ARG A 112 -12.38 -0.48 16.94
N TRP A 113 -11.32 -1.17 16.57
CA TRP A 113 -10.00 -0.99 17.17
C TRP A 113 -9.46 0.44 16.95
N GLU A 114 -9.66 1.00 15.77
CA GLU A 114 -9.33 2.39 15.51
C GLU A 114 -10.03 3.35 16.48
N ARG A 115 -11.35 3.19 16.67
CA ARG A 115 -12.14 4.00 17.63
C ARG A 115 -11.72 3.79 19.09
N LEU A 116 -11.18 2.63 19.42
CA LEU A 116 -10.58 2.36 20.74
C LEU A 116 -9.18 2.97 20.88
N GLY A 117 -8.65 3.61 19.83
CA GLY A 117 -7.32 4.19 19.81
C GLY A 117 -6.19 3.15 19.74
N VAL A 118 -6.48 1.94 19.22
CA VAL A 118 -5.42 0.96 18.93
C VAL A 118 -4.59 1.51 17.77
N PRO A 119 -3.26 1.57 17.89
CA PRO A 119 -2.39 1.98 16.80
C PRO A 119 -2.48 0.98 15.63
N LEU A 120 -3.01 1.43 14.48
CA LEU A 120 -3.13 0.64 13.27
C LEU A 120 -2.16 1.14 12.19
N TYR A 121 -1.45 0.24 11.54
CA TYR A 121 -0.52 0.51 10.45
C TYR A 121 -1.06 -0.15 9.15
N ASN A 122 -2.04 0.43 8.40
CA ASN A 122 -2.69 1.73 8.61
C ASN A 122 -4.16 1.58 9.08
N PRO A 123 -4.79 2.69 9.55
CA PRO A 123 -6.17 2.66 10.01
C PRO A 123 -7.16 2.59 8.83
N PRO A 124 -8.36 1.98 9.02
CA PRO A 124 -9.41 1.95 8.00
C PRO A 124 -9.87 3.34 7.54
N SER A 125 -9.79 4.35 8.41
CA SER A 125 -10.12 5.74 8.04
C SER A 125 -9.24 6.31 6.93
N SER A 126 -8.07 5.70 6.66
CA SER A 126 -7.20 6.07 5.53
C SER A 126 -7.53 5.31 4.23
N ASP A 127 -8.51 4.40 4.23
CA ASP A 127 -8.80 3.54 3.06
C ASP A 127 -9.23 4.36 1.83
N TRP A 128 -9.95 5.47 2.03
CA TRP A 128 -10.36 6.38 0.95
C TRP A 128 -9.17 6.88 0.12
N CYS A 129 -7.98 7.00 0.72
CA CYS A 129 -6.79 7.49 0.05
C CYS A 129 -6.02 6.40 -0.71
N MET A 130 -6.44 5.13 -0.61
CA MET A 130 -5.79 4.04 -1.33
C MET A 130 -6.13 4.04 -2.82
N HIS A 131 -7.17 4.78 -3.22
CA HIS A 131 -7.50 5.01 -4.63
C HIS A 131 -6.66 6.15 -5.21
N LYS A 132 -5.81 5.86 -6.19
CA LYS A 132 -4.86 6.82 -6.80
C LYS A 132 -5.47 8.16 -7.22
N PRO A 133 -6.67 8.22 -7.84
CA PRO A 133 -7.29 9.51 -8.17
C PRO A 133 -7.52 10.39 -6.95
N THR A 134 -8.12 9.83 -5.89
CA THR A 134 -8.41 10.56 -4.66
C THR A 134 -7.12 10.95 -3.93
N GLN A 135 -6.14 10.04 -3.91
CA GLN A 135 -4.82 10.28 -3.31
C GLN A 135 -4.12 11.50 -3.94
N LEU A 136 -3.95 11.50 -5.27
CA LEU A 136 -3.25 12.59 -5.95
C LEU A 136 -4.04 13.90 -5.89
N ALA A 137 -5.38 13.86 -5.97
CA ALA A 137 -6.21 15.05 -5.83
C ALA A 137 -6.08 15.68 -4.43
N ALA A 138 -6.07 14.87 -3.36
CA ALA A 138 -5.88 15.35 -2.00
C ALA A 138 -4.50 15.98 -1.77
N LEU A 139 -3.45 15.37 -2.32
CA LEU A 139 -2.09 15.90 -2.25
C LEU A 139 -1.96 17.22 -3.01
N GLN A 140 -2.51 17.29 -4.22
CA GLN A 140 -2.52 18.49 -5.05
C GLN A 140 -3.26 19.65 -4.36
N ALA A 141 -4.42 19.38 -3.74
CA ALA A 141 -5.19 20.38 -2.98
C ALA A 141 -4.41 20.98 -1.80
N LYS A 142 -3.37 20.30 -1.33
CA LYS A 142 -2.47 20.77 -0.26
C LYS A 142 -1.16 21.35 -0.78
N GLY A 143 -1.05 21.54 -2.10
CA GLY A 143 0.12 22.13 -2.76
C GLY A 143 1.34 21.21 -2.80
N LEU A 144 1.16 19.90 -2.63
CA LEU A 144 2.24 18.94 -2.76
C LEU A 144 2.53 18.63 -4.25
N PRO A 145 3.81 18.39 -4.60
CA PRO A 145 4.19 18.14 -5.98
C PRO A 145 3.69 16.76 -6.43
N VAL A 146 2.66 16.75 -7.27
CA VAL A 146 2.15 15.56 -7.94
C VAL A 146 2.25 15.74 -9.46
N PRO A 147 2.36 14.67 -10.23
CA PRO A 147 2.36 14.78 -11.68
C PRO A 147 0.99 15.19 -12.23
N ARG A 148 0.97 15.93 -13.32
CA ARG A 148 -0.25 16.17 -14.10
C ARG A 148 -0.83 14.82 -14.54
N THR A 149 -2.09 14.56 -14.20
CA THR A 149 -2.70 13.25 -14.38
C THR A 149 -4.13 13.37 -14.85
N LEU A 150 -4.53 12.51 -15.80
CA LEU A 150 -5.87 12.37 -16.34
C LEU A 150 -6.32 10.92 -16.17
N TRP A 151 -7.51 10.71 -15.65
CA TRP A 151 -8.20 9.41 -15.63
C TRP A 151 -9.40 9.50 -16.54
N THR A 152 -9.41 8.71 -17.61
CA THR A 152 -10.46 8.83 -18.62
C THR A 152 -10.65 7.56 -19.44
N ASN A 153 -11.83 7.44 -20.03
CA ASN A 153 -12.15 6.55 -21.12
C ASN A 153 -12.56 7.33 -22.40
N ASP A 154 -12.33 8.66 -22.42
CA ASP A 154 -12.63 9.54 -23.54
C ASP A 154 -11.39 9.75 -24.43
N ALA A 155 -11.45 9.29 -25.67
CA ALA A 155 -10.38 9.39 -26.65
C ALA A 155 -9.96 10.85 -26.93
N GLU A 156 -10.92 11.78 -27.00
CA GLU A 156 -10.63 13.19 -27.26
C GLU A 156 -9.92 13.86 -26.07
N ALA A 157 -10.26 13.47 -24.85
CA ALA A 157 -9.56 13.93 -23.65
C ALA A 157 -8.10 13.45 -23.67
N VAL A 158 -7.83 12.20 -24.09
CA VAL A 158 -6.46 11.67 -24.25
C VAL A 158 -5.67 12.47 -25.28
N ARG A 159 -6.26 12.75 -26.46
CA ARG A 159 -5.59 13.53 -27.51
C ARG A 159 -5.23 14.94 -27.04
N ARG A 160 -6.17 15.62 -26.35
CA ARG A 160 -5.88 16.95 -25.75
C ARG A 160 -4.76 16.88 -24.72
N PHE A 161 -4.80 15.90 -23.84
CA PHE A 161 -3.79 15.74 -22.79
C PHE A 161 -2.39 15.47 -23.39
N ALA A 162 -2.31 14.71 -24.48
CA ALA A 162 -1.05 14.39 -25.14
C ALA A 162 -0.41 15.61 -25.86
N GLN A 163 -1.19 16.63 -26.24
CA GLN A 163 -0.66 17.86 -26.83
C GLN A 163 0.20 18.69 -25.88
N GLU A 164 0.06 18.48 -24.57
CA GLU A 164 0.76 19.25 -23.53
C GLU A 164 2.13 18.64 -23.14
N GLY A 165 2.58 17.58 -23.81
CA GLY A 165 3.88 16.96 -23.60
C GLY A 165 3.86 15.44 -23.61
N ARG A 166 5.00 14.82 -23.32
CA ARG A 166 5.12 13.36 -23.28
C ARG A 166 4.26 12.78 -22.15
N VAL A 167 3.60 11.68 -22.45
CA VAL A 167 2.63 11.03 -21.54
C VAL A 167 3.02 9.56 -21.31
N ALA A 168 2.89 9.12 -20.08
CA ALA A 168 2.90 7.71 -19.71
C ALA A 168 1.47 7.26 -19.42
N TYR A 169 1.12 6.01 -19.74
CA TYR A 169 -0.18 5.45 -19.40
C TYR A 169 -0.07 4.12 -18.66
N LYS A 170 -1.04 3.84 -17.78
CA LYS A 170 -1.08 2.66 -16.93
C LYS A 170 -2.51 2.37 -16.46
N PRO A 171 -2.85 1.16 -16.01
CA PRO A 171 -4.14 0.90 -15.37
C PRO A 171 -4.35 1.79 -14.14
N VAL A 172 -5.61 2.09 -13.82
CA VAL A 172 -5.96 2.92 -12.66
C VAL A 172 -5.55 2.24 -11.35
N VAL A 173 -5.85 0.96 -11.20
CA VAL A 173 -5.54 0.18 -9.98
C VAL A 173 -4.07 -0.27 -9.94
N GLY A 174 -3.44 -0.49 -11.07
CA GLY A 174 -2.12 -1.10 -11.19
C GLY A 174 -2.21 -2.49 -11.81
N GLY A 175 -1.18 -3.33 -11.60
CA GLY A 175 -1.15 -4.71 -12.11
C GLY A 175 -0.48 -4.87 -13.48
N ALA A 176 -0.32 -3.80 -14.26
CA ALA A 176 0.45 -3.82 -15.49
C ALA A 176 1.53 -2.73 -15.52
N ALA A 177 2.50 -2.90 -16.40
CA ALA A 177 3.61 -1.97 -16.57
C ALA A 177 3.15 -0.61 -17.09
N THR A 178 3.83 0.44 -16.64
CA THR A 178 3.71 1.79 -17.21
C THR A 178 4.35 1.82 -18.60
N ARG A 179 3.63 2.39 -19.57
CA ARG A 179 4.10 2.53 -20.94
C ARG A 179 4.08 4.00 -21.37
N GLU A 180 4.95 4.39 -22.27
CA GLU A 180 4.88 5.69 -22.92
C GLU A 180 3.80 5.69 -23.99
N LEU A 181 3.03 6.75 -24.04
CA LEU A 181 2.02 6.97 -25.09
C LEU A 181 2.72 7.45 -26.36
N THR A 182 2.55 6.71 -27.43
CA THR A 182 3.13 7.00 -28.73
C THR A 182 2.04 7.41 -29.75
N GLU A 183 2.42 7.92 -30.91
CA GLU A 183 1.49 8.22 -31.98
C GLU A 183 0.67 6.99 -32.40
N ALA A 184 1.28 5.81 -32.37
CA ALA A 184 0.59 4.55 -32.69
C ALA A 184 -0.54 4.22 -31.70
N ASP A 185 -0.46 4.72 -30.46
CA ASP A 185 -1.50 4.53 -29.44
C ASP A 185 -2.65 5.54 -29.58
N LEU A 186 -2.47 6.63 -30.36
CA LEU A 186 -3.46 7.70 -30.55
C LEU A 186 -4.41 7.46 -31.75
N THR A 187 -4.30 6.33 -32.43
CA THR A 187 -5.21 5.96 -33.51
C THR A 187 -6.63 5.69 -32.98
N ASP A 188 -7.64 5.89 -33.80
CA ASP A 188 -9.04 5.65 -33.44
C ASP A 188 -9.28 4.21 -33.00
N GLU A 189 -8.65 3.26 -33.69
CA GLU A 189 -8.74 1.83 -33.37
C GLU A 189 -8.19 1.53 -31.95
N ARG A 190 -7.02 2.08 -31.62
CA ARG A 190 -6.40 1.87 -30.29
C ARG A 190 -7.20 2.56 -29.19
N LEU A 191 -7.64 3.78 -29.42
CA LEU A 191 -8.41 4.53 -28.42
C LEU A 191 -9.82 3.97 -28.23
N ALA A 192 -10.41 3.27 -29.21
CA ALA A 192 -11.68 2.57 -29.04
C ALA A 192 -11.64 1.53 -27.88
N ALA A 193 -10.47 0.97 -27.58
CA ALA A 193 -10.29 0.05 -26.45
C ALA A 193 -10.56 0.71 -25.08
N LEU A 194 -10.57 2.03 -24.97
CA LEU A 194 -10.94 2.76 -23.75
C LEU A 194 -12.40 2.54 -23.34
N SER A 195 -13.24 2.07 -24.26
CA SER A 195 -14.63 1.69 -23.96
C SER A 195 -14.72 0.53 -22.95
N ALA A 196 -13.68 -0.29 -22.83
CA ALA A 196 -13.64 -1.42 -21.88
C ALA A 196 -13.35 -1.00 -20.44
N ALA A 197 -12.48 0.01 -20.23
CA ALA A 197 -12.11 0.48 -18.90
C ALA A 197 -11.42 1.85 -18.96
N PRO A 198 -11.56 2.70 -17.91
CA PRO A 198 -10.79 3.93 -17.81
C PRO A 198 -9.29 3.61 -17.59
N VAL A 199 -8.44 4.50 -18.08
CA VAL A 199 -6.98 4.40 -18.01
C VAL A 199 -6.40 5.66 -17.36
N THR A 200 -5.29 5.52 -16.67
CA THR A 200 -4.50 6.64 -16.16
C THR A 200 -3.52 7.10 -17.22
N PHE A 201 -3.60 8.37 -17.60
CA PHE A 201 -2.61 9.09 -18.40
C PHE A 201 -1.92 10.12 -17.52
N GLN A 202 -0.60 10.15 -17.54
CA GLN A 202 0.18 10.94 -16.61
C GLN A 202 1.37 11.55 -17.36
N GLU A 203 1.75 12.79 -17.04
CA GLU A 203 2.97 13.37 -17.61
C GLU A 203 4.16 12.43 -17.43
N LEU A 204 4.95 12.25 -18.46
CA LEU A 204 6.13 11.39 -18.40
C LEU A 204 7.27 12.15 -17.69
N LEU A 205 7.65 11.67 -16.52
CA LEU A 205 8.74 12.23 -15.73
C LEU A 205 10.05 11.51 -16.12
N PRO A 206 11.05 12.22 -16.68
CA PRO A 206 12.25 11.59 -17.24
C PRO A 206 13.33 11.25 -16.21
N GLY A 207 13.24 11.80 -15.00
CA GLY A 207 14.31 11.73 -14.02
C GLY A 207 14.29 10.48 -13.14
N GLU A 208 15.06 10.55 -12.06
CA GLU A 208 15.27 9.46 -11.11
C GLU A 208 13.98 8.98 -10.44
N SER A 209 13.89 7.68 -10.22
CA SER A 209 12.87 7.09 -9.36
C SER A 209 13.39 7.01 -7.92
N LEU A 210 12.56 7.44 -6.96
CA LEU A 210 12.87 7.38 -5.54
C LEU A 210 11.82 6.53 -4.83
N ARG A 211 12.29 5.69 -3.91
CA ARG A 211 11.45 4.98 -2.94
C ARG A 211 11.70 5.54 -1.56
N VAL A 212 10.67 6.08 -0.92
CA VAL A 212 10.77 6.70 0.40
C VAL A 212 9.84 5.96 1.37
N TYR A 213 10.36 5.60 2.53
CA TYR A 213 9.56 5.01 3.60
C TYR A 213 9.33 6.03 4.71
N VAL A 214 8.06 6.21 5.04
CA VAL A 214 7.63 7.08 6.15
C VAL A 214 6.92 6.24 7.19
N LEU A 215 7.27 6.46 8.45
CA LEU A 215 6.70 5.78 9.60
C LEU A 215 6.51 6.77 10.74
N ASP A 216 5.27 6.85 11.29
CA ASP A 216 4.93 7.71 12.42
C ASP A 216 5.46 9.15 12.29
N GLY A 217 5.29 9.75 11.10
CA GLY A 217 5.67 11.14 10.81
C GLY A 217 7.18 11.37 10.57
N ALA A 218 7.96 10.32 10.34
CA ALA A 218 9.38 10.44 10.03
C ALA A 218 9.76 9.65 8.77
N VAL A 219 10.63 10.21 7.93
CA VAL A 219 11.31 9.46 6.86
C VAL A 219 12.33 8.52 7.51
N ILE A 220 12.14 7.22 7.35
CA ILE A 220 13.00 6.19 7.94
C ILE A 220 14.00 5.57 6.95
N ALA A 221 13.72 5.67 5.66
CA ALA A 221 14.62 5.25 4.60
C ALA A 221 14.26 5.97 3.30
N SER A 222 15.25 6.27 2.49
CA SER A 222 15.10 6.81 1.14
C SER A 222 16.12 6.20 0.20
N LEU A 223 15.66 5.78 -0.95
CA LEU A 223 16.40 4.98 -1.91
C LEU A 223 16.22 5.56 -3.32
N ARG A 224 17.30 5.66 -4.06
CA ARG A 224 17.29 5.89 -5.50
C ARG A 224 17.27 4.56 -6.21
N ILE A 225 16.37 4.42 -7.18
CA ILE A 225 16.25 3.24 -8.03
C ILE A 225 16.81 3.61 -9.40
N VAL A 226 17.95 3.02 -9.74
CA VAL A 226 18.57 3.17 -11.05
C VAL A 226 17.96 2.14 -11.99
N SER A 227 17.39 2.59 -13.09
CA SER A 227 16.75 1.75 -14.08
C SER A 227 16.86 2.39 -15.46
N SER A 228 17.14 1.60 -16.47
CA SER A 228 17.07 1.99 -17.88
C SER A 228 15.64 1.92 -18.44
N SER A 229 14.70 1.36 -17.68
CA SER A 229 13.30 1.21 -18.07
C SER A 229 12.42 2.31 -17.45
N LEU A 230 11.36 2.71 -18.17
CA LEU A 230 10.33 3.62 -17.65
C LEU A 230 9.66 3.08 -16.38
N ASP A 231 9.39 1.79 -16.36
CA ASP A 231 8.92 1.04 -15.18
C ASP A 231 10.11 0.26 -14.59
N PHE A 232 10.68 0.76 -13.50
CA PHE A 232 11.85 0.16 -12.85
C PHE A 232 11.65 -1.31 -12.46
N ARG A 233 10.40 -1.74 -12.26
CA ARG A 233 10.07 -3.14 -11.93
C ARG A 233 10.43 -4.12 -13.03
N GLN A 234 10.56 -3.65 -14.27
CA GLN A 234 10.96 -4.47 -15.42
C GLN A 234 12.47 -4.62 -15.55
N HIS A 235 13.24 -3.62 -15.16
CA HIS A 235 14.68 -3.61 -15.34
C HIS A 235 15.37 -2.74 -14.29
N GLU A 236 15.41 -3.24 -13.05
CA GLU A 236 16.11 -2.60 -11.96
C GLU A 236 17.59 -2.98 -12.02
N GLU A 237 18.45 -1.96 -12.15
CA GLU A 237 19.90 -2.16 -12.22
C GLU A 237 20.54 -2.06 -10.84
N ARG A 238 20.21 -1.04 -10.07
CA ARG A 238 20.80 -0.77 -8.76
C ARG A 238 19.86 0.02 -7.86
N ILE A 239 19.93 -0.27 -6.55
CA ILE A 239 19.29 0.51 -5.50
C ILE A 239 20.37 1.11 -4.62
N GLU A 240 20.26 2.42 -4.34
CA GLU A 240 21.21 3.18 -3.53
C GLU A 240 20.49 3.97 -2.46
N GLN A 241 21.02 3.95 -1.23
CA GLN A 241 20.56 4.89 -0.22
C GLN A 241 20.90 6.33 -0.62
N VAL A 242 19.95 7.23 -0.41
CA VAL A 242 20.14 8.66 -0.66
C VAL A 242 19.61 9.48 0.51
N THR A 243 20.20 10.64 0.74
CA THR A 243 19.64 11.62 1.67
C THR A 243 18.73 12.55 0.88
N LEU A 244 17.47 12.66 1.30
CA LEU A 244 16.54 13.59 0.67
C LEU A 244 16.87 15.04 1.09
N PRO A 245 16.68 16.00 0.18
CA PRO A 245 16.63 17.40 0.56
C PRO A 245 15.56 17.63 1.65
N PRO A 246 15.78 18.51 2.62
CA PRO A 246 14.86 18.71 3.75
C PRO A 246 13.43 19.07 3.33
N GLU A 247 13.26 19.83 2.24
CA GLU A 247 11.94 20.15 1.68
C GLU A 247 11.21 18.93 1.14
N VAL A 248 11.91 18.03 0.42
CA VAL A 248 11.33 16.78 -0.10
C VAL A 248 10.94 15.85 1.05
N ALA A 249 11.77 15.76 2.09
CA ALA A 249 11.46 14.96 3.27
C ALA A 249 10.20 15.50 3.99
N ARG A 250 10.07 16.82 4.14
CA ARG A 250 8.87 17.47 4.70
C ARG A 250 7.63 17.18 3.85
N ASP A 251 7.74 17.24 2.53
CA ASP A 251 6.63 16.94 1.62
C ASP A 251 6.17 15.49 1.75
N CYS A 252 7.10 14.54 1.90
CA CYS A 252 6.78 13.13 2.16
C CYS A 252 6.02 12.94 3.47
N VAL A 253 6.46 13.58 4.55
CA VAL A 253 5.76 13.52 5.86
C VAL A 253 4.38 14.16 5.75
N LYS A 254 4.29 15.36 5.16
CA LYS A 254 3.02 16.06 4.97
C LYS A 254 2.04 15.25 4.11
N ALA A 255 2.52 14.52 3.10
CA ALA A 255 1.68 13.64 2.29
C ALA A 255 1.03 12.54 3.14
N CYS A 256 1.79 11.94 4.08
CA CYS A 256 1.25 10.95 5.02
C CYS A 256 0.19 11.57 5.94
N GLU A 257 0.42 12.77 6.48
CA GLU A 257 -0.54 13.49 7.31
C GLU A 257 -1.85 13.78 6.56
N VAL A 258 -1.75 14.27 5.32
CA VAL A 258 -2.92 14.57 4.46
C VAL A 258 -3.77 13.34 4.23
N LEU A 259 -3.15 12.18 4.09
CA LEU A 259 -3.83 10.92 3.80
C LEU A 259 -4.15 10.09 5.05
N GLY A 260 -3.75 10.54 6.24
CA GLY A 260 -3.97 9.82 7.50
C GLY A 260 -3.15 8.53 7.61
N LEU A 261 -2.00 8.44 6.93
CA LEU A 261 -1.15 7.26 6.92
C LEU A 261 -0.08 7.34 8.01
N ARG A 262 0.01 6.31 8.83
CA ARG A 262 1.11 6.13 9.80
C ARG A 262 2.33 5.45 9.18
N TRP A 263 2.09 4.61 8.18
CA TRP A 263 3.09 3.78 7.52
C TRP A 263 2.88 3.80 6.01
N THR A 264 3.93 4.04 5.25
CA THR A 264 3.87 3.95 3.79
C THR A 264 5.24 3.74 3.15
N GLY A 265 5.25 3.09 1.99
CA GLY A 265 6.31 3.22 0.99
C GLY A 265 5.81 4.09 -0.15
N MET A 266 6.46 5.21 -0.35
CA MET A 266 6.09 6.24 -1.30
C MET A 266 6.98 6.15 -2.55
N ASP A 267 6.37 6.22 -3.71
CA ASP A 267 7.07 6.29 -4.99
C ASP A 267 7.08 7.74 -5.50
N LEU A 268 8.28 8.29 -5.71
CA LEU A 268 8.48 9.59 -6.33
C LEU A 268 9.28 9.43 -7.61
N LYS A 269 9.08 10.37 -8.54
CA LYS A 269 9.89 10.48 -9.74
C LYS A 269 10.24 11.94 -10.02
N ARG A 270 11.49 12.19 -10.39
CA ARG A 270 11.99 13.54 -10.65
C ARG A 270 11.53 14.01 -12.02
N GLY A 271 11.00 15.23 -12.08
CA GLY A 271 10.66 15.89 -13.34
C GLY A 271 11.90 16.44 -14.08
N ALA A 272 11.70 16.96 -15.26
CA ALA A 272 12.72 17.64 -16.04
C ALA A 272 13.22 18.93 -15.35
N ASP A 273 12.39 19.53 -14.52
CA ASP A 273 12.68 20.69 -13.68
C ASP A 273 13.49 20.32 -12.40
N GLY A 274 13.84 19.07 -12.22
CA GLY A 274 14.56 18.58 -11.07
C GLY A 274 13.68 18.35 -9.82
N VAL A 275 12.38 18.67 -9.85
CA VAL A 275 11.47 18.51 -8.70
C VAL A 275 10.94 17.08 -8.63
N PRO A 276 11.11 16.36 -7.50
CA PRO A 276 10.47 15.06 -7.31
C PRO A 276 8.96 15.24 -7.15
N ARG A 277 8.19 14.49 -7.94
CA ARG A 277 6.74 14.42 -7.83
C ARG A 277 6.30 13.10 -7.23
N ILE A 278 5.32 13.15 -6.34
CA ILE A 278 4.76 11.99 -5.66
C ILE A 278 3.83 11.26 -6.63
N LEU A 279 4.16 10.02 -6.97
CA LEU A 279 3.36 9.17 -7.86
C LEU A 279 2.28 8.39 -7.12
N GLU A 280 2.62 7.84 -5.95
CA GLU A 280 1.71 7.09 -5.09
C GLU A 280 2.29 6.84 -3.69
N LEU A 281 1.39 6.63 -2.73
CA LEU A 281 1.69 6.13 -1.39
C LEU A 281 1.06 4.75 -1.21
N ASN A 282 1.88 3.78 -0.82
CA ASN A 282 1.45 2.40 -0.61
C ASN A 282 1.37 2.10 0.89
N GLY A 283 0.16 2.03 1.44
CA GLY A 283 -0.09 1.77 2.87
C GLY A 283 0.27 0.35 3.34
N SER A 284 0.49 -0.57 2.41
CA SER A 284 1.01 -1.93 2.67
C SER A 284 2.26 -2.19 1.85
N ALA A 285 3.27 -1.33 2.04
CA ALA A 285 4.47 -1.30 1.24
C ALA A 285 5.31 -2.58 1.36
N MET A 286 5.88 -3.01 0.24
CA MET A 286 6.95 -4.02 0.21
C MET A 286 8.27 -3.35 0.59
N PHE A 287 9.06 -3.97 1.46
CA PHE A 287 10.33 -3.42 1.94
C PHE A 287 11.49 -4.42 1.97
N LEU A 288 11.27 -5.72 2.14
CA LEU A 288 12.36 -6.68 2.31
C LEU A 288 13.36 -6.70 1.16
N GLY A 289 12.85 -6.63 -0.07
CA GLY A 289 13.72 -6.55 -1.25
C GLY A 289 14.55 -5.26 -1.30
N PHE A 290 13.98 -4.15 -0.83
CA PHE A 290 14.67 -2.87 -0.73
C PHE A 290 15.69 -2.85 0.42
N ASP A 291 15.35 -3.43 1.58
CA ASP A 291 16.29 -3.60 2.70
C ASP A 291 17.52 -4.41 2.26
N ALA A 292 17.28 -5.56 1.60
CA ALA A 292 18.36 -6.45 1.18
C ALA A 292 19.31 -5.82 0.14
N ARG A 293 18.76 -5.07 -0.83
CA ARG A 293 19.56 -4.52 -1.94
C ARG A 293 20.05 -3.10 -1.68
N GLY A 294 19.28 -2.31 -0.94
CA GLY A 294 19.60 -0.94 -0.59
C GLY A 294 20.36 -0.79 0.73
N GLY A 295 20.50 -1.87 1.51
CA GLY A 295 21.19 -1.83 2.80
C GLY A 295 20.43 -1.04 3.88
N THR A 296 19.11 -0.93 3.78
CA THR A 296 18.25 -0.28 4.78
C THR A 296 17.75 -1.29 5.83
N ASP A 297 17.11 -0.80 6.90
CA ASP A 297 16.47 -1.64 7.93
C ASP A 297 15.03 -1.16 8.20
N VAL A 298 14.25 -1.03 7.14
CA VAL A 298 12.83 -0.65 7.22
C VAL A 298 12.06 -1.63 8.11
N ALA A 299 12.35 -2.94 7.95
CA ALA A 299 11.81 -4.00 8.81
C ALA A 299 12.05 -3.72 10.30
N GLY A 300 13.27 -3.32 10.68
CA GLY A 300 13.62 -2.99 12.06
C GLY A 300 12.92 -1.74 12.58
N HIS A 301 12.80 -0.71 11.77
CA HIS A 301 12.05 0.49 12.15
C HIS A 301 10.59 0.17 12.45
N LEU A 302 9.92 -0.57 11.57
CA LEU A 302 8.53 -0.99 11.76
C LEU A 302 8.37 -1.89 13.00
N THR A 303 9.25 -2.88 13.19
CA THR A 303 9.22 -3.77 14.34
C THR A 303 9.38 -3.00 15.66
N ARG A 304 10.36 -2.08 15.73
CA ARG A 304 10.56 -1.24 16.93
C ARG A 304 9.36 -0.34 17.22
N ALA A 305 8.69 0.20 16.19
CA ALA A 305 7.47 1.00 16.36
C ALA A 305 6.34 0.14 16.98
N LEU A 306 6.11 -1.06 16.45
CA LEU A 306 5.12 -1.99 16.97
C LEU A 306 5.45 -2.43 18.41
N ALA A 307 6.72 -2.75 18.70
CA ALA A 307 7.18 -3.20 20.02
C ALA A 307 7.04 -2.11 21.09
N ARG A 308 7.25 -0.82 20.75
CA ARG A 308 7.01 0.28 21.69
C ARG A 308 5.60 0.28 22.24
N HIS A 309 4.58 0.10 21.40
CA HIS A 309 3.18 0.02 21.84
C HIS A 309 2.93 -1.16 22.78
N ALA A 310 3.55 -2.30 22.54
CA ALA A 310 3.43 -3.48 23.42
C ALA A 310 4.08 -3.29 24.78
N ARG A 311 5.05 -2.38 24.89
CA ARG A 311 5.76 -2.05 26.14
C ARG A 311 5.15 -0.87 26.90
N GLY A 312 4.09 -0.27 26.40
CA GLY A 312 3.38 0.84 27.04
C GLY A 312 4.02 2.21 26.85
N GLY A 313 4.75 2.36 25.73
CA GLY A 313 5.39 3.61 25.31
C GLY A 313 4.57 4.38 24.29
#